data_b213f996af04bb9fbeb8131b7bf1c373
#
_entry.id   b213f996af04bb9fbeb8131b7bf1c373
#
_cell.length_a   1.000
_cell.length_b   1.000
_cell.length_c   1.000
_cell.angle_alpha   90.00
_cell.angle_beta   90.00
_cell.angle_gamma   90.00
#
_symmetry.space_group_name_H-M   'P 1'
#
loop_
_entity.id
_entity.type
_entity.pdbx_description
1 polymer ?
#
loop_
_entity_poly.entity_id
_entity_poly.type
_entity_poly.pdbx_seq_one_letter_code
_entity_poly.pdbx_strand_id
1 'polypeptide(L)'
;MTRQIYARLLGGQQTLPTGTYSATLNTQLKYGAVSALTGCNSSLLTKTATGPSFQVQTTVNKNCLLSVTQDVNFGSHGVLSGDIDAAGNLSVTCTSTTPLTISLGPGNGTGANANVANARKMTGPGGTVTYGLFQNSAHTVPWGDNIGVTTMASTGTGLTTNVPVYGYVPAQPTPPPGTYSDTVVVTVTY
;
A
#
# COMPACT_ATOMS: atom_id res chain seq x y z
N MET A 1 -20.78 -32.61 -29.18
CA MET A 1 -20.93 -31.14 -29.37
C MET A 1 -20.19 -30.47 -28.24
N THR A 2 -19.11 -29.73 -28.52
CA THR A 2 -18.31 -29.00 -27.50
C THR A 2 -18.90 -27.60 -27.34
N ARG A 3 -19.05 -27.15 -26.08
CA ARG A 3 -19.48 -25.78 -25.73
C ARG A 3 -18.41 -25.13 -24.91
N GLN A 4 -18.08 -23.90 -25.22
CA GLN A 4 -17.15 -23.08 -24.43
C GLN A 4 -17.94 -22.28 -23.40
N ILE A 5 -17.41 -22.19 -22.18
CA ILE A 5 -17.95 -21.39 -21.07
C ILE A 5 -16.93 -20.33 -20.78
N TYR A 6 -17.40 -19.08 -20.66
CA TYR A 6 -16.58 -17.91 -20.35
C TYR A 6 -16.93 -17.40 -18.96
N ALA A 7 -15.92 -17.10 -18.17
CA ALA A 7 -16.09 -16.45 -16.89
C ALA A 7 -15.37 -15.09 -16.90
N ARG A 8 -15.92 -14.13 -16.18
CA ARG A 8 -15.33 -12.80 -16.00
C ARG A 8 -15.34 -12.44 -14.53
N LEU A 9 -14.17 -12.01 -14.02
CA LEU A 9 -14.07 -11.37 -12.73
C LEU A 9 -14.52 -9.90 -12.88
N LEU A 10 -15.50 -9.48 -12.10
CA LEU A 10 -15.98 -8.09 -12.12
C LEU A 10 -15.00 -7.18 -11.39
N GLY A 11 -14.87 -5.94 -11.84
CA GLY A 11 -14.12 -4.90 -11.13
C GLY A 11 -14.84 -4.46 -9.84
N GLY A 12 -14.18 -3.58 -9.06
CA GLY A 12 -14.77 -3.01 -7.84
C GLY A 12 -14.66 -3.90 -6.59
N GLN A 13 -13.78 -4.91 -6.61
CA GLN A 13 -13.59 -5.86 -5.50
C GLN A 13 -12.28 -5.61 -4.74
N GLN A 14 -11.87 -4.34 -4.58
CA GLN A 14 -10.58 -3.98 -3.98
C GLN A 14 -10.45 -4.40 -2.50
N THR A 15 -11.57 -4.54 -1.79
CA THR A 15 -11.59 -4.86 -0.36
C THR A 15 -11.58 -6.36 -0.06
N LEU A 16 -11.52 -7.22 -1.09
CA LEU A 16 -11.40 -8.65 -0.89
C LEU A 16 -10.10 -8.99 -0.15
N PRO A 17 -10.16 -9.81 0.92
CA PRO A 17 -8.97 -10.32 1.59
C PRO A 17 -8.07 -11.12 0.66
N THR A 18 -6.79 -11.23 1.04
CA THR A 18 -5.87 -12.16 0.37
C THR A 18 -6.30 -13.60 0.58
N GLY A 19 -6.21 -14.43 -0.46
CA GLY A 19 -6.61 -15.84 -0.38
C GLY A 19 -7.10 -16.40 -1.71
N THR A 20 -7.45 -17.69 -1.70
CA THR A 20 -8.01 -18.39 -2.85
C THR A 20 -9.52 -18.46 -2.75
N TYR A 21 -10.19 -18.01 -3.78
CA TYR A 21 -11.65 -18.01 -3.93
C TYR A 21 -12.02 -19.05 -4.98
N SER A 22 -12.92 -19.96 -4.65
CA SER A 22 -13.36 -21.02 -5.57
C SER A 22 -14.86 -21.23 -5.48
N ALA A 23 -15.45 -21.60 -6.59
CA ALA A 23 -16.84 -22.03 -6.70
C ALA A 23 -16.92 -23.29 -7.58
N THR A 24 -17.69 -24.26 -7.13
CA THR A 24 -17.97 -25.45 -7.92
C THR A 24 -19.32 -25.32 -8.58
N LEU A 25 -19.34 -25.41 -9.90
CA LEU A 25 -20.54 -25.34 -10.72
C LEU A 25 -20.94 -26.79 -11.10
N ASN A 26 -22.12 -27.20 -10.65
CA ASN A 26 -22.69 -28.50 -10.96
C ASN A 26 -23.56 -28.35 -12.23
N THR A 27 -23.31 -29.18 -13.22
CA THR A 27 -24.11 -29.19 -14.45
C THR A 27 -25.23 -30.24 -14.36
N GLN A 28 -26.36 -29.89 -14.95
CA GLN A 28 -27.49 -30.82 -15.08
C GLN A 28 -27.95 -30.86 -16.53
N LEU A 29 -28.13 -32.06 -17.05
CA LEU A 29 -28.79 -32.29 -18.31
C LEU A 29 -30.26 -32.60 -18.05
N LYS A 30 -31.15 -31.76 -18.54
CA LYS A 30 -32.58 -32.06 -18.55
C LYS A 30 -32.96 -32.63 -19.93
N TYR A 31 -33.67 -33.72 -19.95
CA TYR A 31 -34.10 -34.38 -21.20
C TYR A 31 -35.51 -34.98 -21.06
N GLY A 32 -36.16 -35.19 -22.18
CA GLY A 32 -37.49 -35.80 -22.27
C GLY A 32 -37.71 -36.41 -23.65
N ALA A 33 -38.61 -37.36 -23.75
CA ALA A 33 -39.03 -37.91 -25.01
C ALA A 33 -40.13 -37.03 -25.60
N VAL A 34 -39.79 -36.20 -26.59
CA VAL A 34 -40.76 -35.34 -27.33
C VAL A 34 -40.60 -35.62 -28.83
N SER A 35 -41.71 -35.78 -29.54
CA SER A 35 -41.73 -36.11 -30.95
C SER A 35 -41.48 -34.91 -31.88
N ALA A 36 -41.51 -33.67 -31.36
CA ALA A 36 -41.18 -32.45 -32.08
C ALA A 36 -40.56 -31.43 -31.15
N LEU A 37 -39.28 -31.07 -31.35
CA LEU A 37 -38.55 -30.07 -30.61
C LEU A 37 -38.67 -28.72 -31.31
N THR A 38 -39.53 -27.86 -30.84
CA THR A 38 -39.60 -26.44 -31.22
C THR A 38 -38.80 -25.54 -30.26
N GLY A 39 -37.97 -26.15 -29.34
CA GLY A 39 -37.13 -25.48 -28.38
C GLY A 39 -36.97 -26.27 -27.07
N CYS A 40 -35.99 -25.89 -26.24
CA CYS A 40 -35.81 -26.44 -24.90
C CYS A 40 -36.82 -25.80 -23.91
N ASN A 41 -38.09 -26.29 -23.94
CA ASN A 41 -39.07 -25.88 -22.93
C ASN A 41 -38.94 -26.75 -21.72
N SER A 42 -38.62 -26.12 -20.54
CA SER A 42 -38.37 -26.81 -19.28
C SER A 42 -39.56 -27.65 -18.77
N SER A 43 -40.80 -27.34 -19.18
CA SER A 43 -42.00 -28.11 -18.78
C SER A 43 -42.13 -29.48 -19.45
N LEU A 44 -41.44 -29.70 -20.58
CA LEU A 44 -41.45 -30.97 -21.30
C LEU A 44 -40.23 -31.87 -20.96
N LEU A 45 -39.26 -31.33 -20.21
CA LEU A 45 -38.05 -32.04 -19.82
C LEU A 45 -38.23 -32.62 -18.40
N THR A 46 -38.74 -33.83 -18.35
CA THR A 46 -39.14 -34.50 -17.08
C THR A 46 -38.03 -35.30 -16.43
N LYS A 47 -36.94 -35.59 -17.14
CA LYS A 47 -35.83 -36.35 -16.66
C LYS A 47 -34.59 -35.47 -16.49
N THR A 48 -33.81 -35.74 -15.44
CA THR A 48 -32.55 -35.07 -15.17
C THR A 48 -31.40 -36.08 -15.04
N ALA A 49 -30.26 -35.75 -15.58
CA ALA A 49 -29.00 -36.44 -15.33
C ALA A 49 -27.99 -35.41 -14.81
N THR A 50 -27.24 -35.78 -13.79
CA THR A 50 -26.15 -34.98 -13.26
C THR A 50 -24.97 -35.09 -14.23
N GLY A 51 -24.52 -33.94 -14.74
CA GLY A 51 -23.29 -33.86 -15.53
C GLY A 51 -22.05 -33.67 -14.64
N PRO A 52 -20.88 -33.63 -15.23
CA PRO A 52 -19.64 -33.36 -14.51
C PRO A 52 -19.67 -31.95 -13.91
N SER A 53 -19.12 -31.82 -12.71
CA SER A 53 -18.88 -30.49 -12.11
C SER A 53 -17.57 -29.91 -12.63
N PHE A 54 -17.47 -28.59 -12.65
CA PHE A 54 -16.21 -27.89 -12.88
C PHE A 54 -16.00 -26.78 -11.85
N GLN A 55 -14.75 -26.51 -11.53
CA GLN A 55 -14.36 -25.51 -10.56
C GLN A 55 -13.92 -24.24 -11.26
N VAL A 56 -14.38 -23.09 -10.75
CA VAL A 56 -13.88 -21.76 -11.09
C VAL A 56 -13.09 -21.25 -9.90
N GLN A 57 -11.89 -20.78 -10.13
CA GLN A 57 -10.98 -20.37 -9.05
C GLN A 57 -10.21 -19.11 -9.43
N THR A 58 -9.95 -18.26 -8.42
CA THR A 58 -9.01 -17.13 -8.50
C THR A 58 -8.25 -16.99 -7.19
N THR A 59 -7.04 -16.44 -7.24
CA THR A 59 -6.24 -16.15 -6.04
C THR A 59 -5.96 -14.65 -5.98
N VAL A 60 -6.21 -14.05 -4.83
CA VAL A 60 -5.83 -12.67 -4.49
C VAL A 60 -4.53 -12.74 -3.68
N ASN A 61 -3.44 -12.30 -4.28
CA ASN A 61 -2.13 -12.27 -3.64
C ASN A 61 -1.92 -10.97 -2.86
N LYS A 62 -1.00 -11.00 -1.89
CA LYS A 62 -0.49 -9.80 -1.24
C LYS A 62 0.18 -8.90 -2.27
N ASN A 63 -0.11 -7.63 -2.22
CA ASN A 63 0.54 -6.61 -3.04
C ASN A 63 0.37 -5.24 -2.40
N CYS A 64 1.40 -4.38 -2.52
CA CYS A 64 1.38 -3.01 -2.06
C CYS A 64 1.89 -2.06 -3.15
N LEU A 65 1.22 -0.92 -3.29
CA LEU A 65 1.65 0.22 -4.10
C LEU A 65 1.99 1.37 -3.16
N LEU A 66 3.11 2.01 -3.40
CA LEU A 66 3.60 3.16 -2.66
C LEU A 66 3.88 4.32 -3.62
N SER A 67 3.49 5.52 -3.25
CA SER A 67 3.92 6.76 -3.87
C SER A 67 4.11 7.87 -2.85
N VAL A 68 5.04 8.80 -3.14
CA VAL A 68 5.16 10.06 -2.41
C VAL A 68 4.24 11.06 -3.08
N THR A 69 3.29 11.60 -2.35
CA THR A 69 2.32 12.58 -2.86
C THR A 69 2.68 14.01 -2.49
N GLN A 70 3.50 14.16 -1.44
CA GLN A 70 4.01 15.46 -0.99
C GLN A 70 5.35 15.26 -0.28
N ASP A 71 6.38 16.00 -0.72
CA ASP A 71 7.67 16.05 -0.04
C ASP A 71 7.58 16.83 1.29
N VAL A 72 8.50 16.54 2.22
CA VAL A 72 8.69 17.36 3.42
C VAL A 72 9.51 18.57 3.04
N ASN A 73 8.89 19.74 2.98
CA ASN A 73 9.53 21.01 2.62
C ASN A 73 9.50 21.96 3.80
N PHE A 74 10.65 22.24 4.36
CA PHE A 74 10.81 23.16 5.51
C PHE A 74 10.76 24.64 5.11
N GLY A 75 10.74 24.97 3.81
CA GLY A 75 10.70 26.36 3.34
C GLY A 75 12.04 27.08 3.39
N SER A 76 11.99 28.41 3.47
CA SER A 76 13.18 29.26 3.51
C SER A 76 13.28 29.99 4.85
N HIS A 77 14.42 29.85 5.52
CA HIS A 77 14.69 30.44 6.84
C HIS A 77 16.02 31.18 6.82
N GLY A 78 16.09 32.28 7.55
CA GLY A 78 17.31 33.07 7.69
C GLY A 78 18.23 32.49 8.78
N VAL A 79 17.70 32.36 9.99
CA VAL A 79 18.45 31.86 11.14
C VAL A 79 17.71 30.68 11.74
N LEU A 80 18.43 29.59 12.05
CA LEU A 80 17.83 28.36 12.64
C LEU A 80 17.82 28.46 14.19
N SER A 81 17.32 29.57 14.73
CA SER A 81 17.25 29.82 16.18
C SER A 81 16.00 29.27 16.86
N GLY A 82 15.04 28.81 16.08
CA GLY A 82 13.80 28.20 16.54
C GLY A 82 13.53 26.89 15.81
N ASP A 83 12.59 26.12 16.33
CA ASP A 83 12.15 24.87 15.75
C ASP A 83 11.32 25.12 14.49
N ILE A 84 11.48 24.25 13.49
CA ILE A 84 10.78 24.37 12.19
C ILE A 84 10.07 23.04 11.90
N ASP A 85 8.76 23.13 11.69
CA ASP A 85 7.91 22.02 11.35
C ASP A 85 7.56 21.99 9.87
N ALA A 86 7.46 20.81 9.31
CA ALA A 86 6.94 20.58 7.96
C ALA A 86 6.24 19.22 7.91
N ALA A 87 5.38 19.05 6.93
CA ALA A 87 4.75 17.75 6.69
C ALA A 87 4.84 17.37 5.21
N GLY A 88 5.08 16.09 4.99
CA GLY A 88 4.93 15.42 3.70
C GLY A 88 3.84 14.37 3.77
N ASN A 89 3.59 13.66 2.67
CA ASN A 89 2.57 12.64 2.64
C ASN A 89 2.94 11.48 1.71
N LEU A 90 2.72 10.26 2.19
CA LEU A 90 2.81 9.03 1.42
C LEU A 90 1.39 8.55 1.09
N SER A 91 1.25 7.91 -0.07
CA SER A 91 0.04 7.21 -0.46
C SER A 91 0.36 5.72 -0.57
N VAL A 92 -0.32 4.90 0.23
CA VAL A 92 -0.11 3.45 0.31
C VAL A 92 -1.41 2.73 0.00
N THR A 93 -1.37 1.80 -0.95
CA THR A 93 -2.52 0.95 -1.29
C THR A 93 -2.06 -0.50 -1.24
N CYS A 94 -2.49 -1.24 -0.23
CA CYS A 94 -2.18 -2.67 -0.10
C CYS A 94 -3.47 -3.50 -0.17
N THR A 95 -3.37 -4.72 -0.72
CA THR A 95 -4.47 -5.71 -0.70
C THR A 95 -5.03 -5.85 0.70
N SER A 96 -6.34 -5.99 0.80
CA SER A 96 -7.05 -6.10 2.08
C SER A 96 -6.47 -7.22 2.94
N THR A 97 -6.41 -6.98 4.24
CA THR A 97 -5.84 -7.88 5.27
C THR A 97 -4.35 -8.19 5.15
N THR A 98 -3.61 -7.51 4.26
CA THR A 98 -2.16 -7.64 4.16
C THR A 98 -1.48 -6.89 5.31
N PRO A 99 -0.78 -7.57 6.25
CA PRO A 99 0.07 -6.87 7.21
C PRO A 99 1.21 -6.18 6.47
N LEU A 100 1.52 -4.96 6.85
CA LEU A 100 2.61 -4.20 6.24
C LEU A 100 3.37 -3.38 7.27
N THR A 101 4.62 -3.09 6.94
CA THR A 101 5.50 -2.21 7.71
C THR A 101 6.09 -1.17 6.78
N ILE A 102 6.03 0.10 7.18
CA ILE A 102 6.61 1.23 6.44
C ILE A 102 7.83 1.72 7.20
N SER A 103 8.96 1.78 6.53
CA SER A 103 10.24 2.26 7.06
C SER A 103 10.77 3.44 6.27
N LEU A 104 11.45 4.35 6.96
CA LEU A 104 12.16 5.50 6.38
C LEU A 104 13.65 5.37 6.70
N GLY A 105 14.48 5.28 5.66
CA GLY A 105 15.92 5.18 5.77
C GLY A 105 16.59 6.41 6.38
N PRO A 106 17.92 6.35 6.61
CA PRO A 106 18.67 7.45 7.25
C PRO A 106 18.83 8.70 6.37
N GLY A 107 18.63 8.58 5.05
CA GLY A 107 19.00 9.59 4.09
C GLY A 107 20.46 9.45 3.63
N ASN A 108 20.93 10.42 2.84
CA ASN A 108 22.26 10.42 2.23
C ASN A 108 23.32 11.21 3.02
N GLY A 109 22.94 11.91 4.06
CA GLY A 109 23.85 12.71 4.87
C GLY A 109 24.87 11.84 5.63
N THR A 110 26.15 12.16 5.55
CA THR A 110 27.21 11.39 6.22
C THR A 110 26.99 11.32 7.75
N GLY A 111 26.92 10.09 8.28
CA GLY A 111 26.66 9.83 9.70
C GLY A 111 25.21 10.11 10.12
N ALA A 112 24.26 10.16 9.17
CA ALA A 112 22.85 10.21 9.47
C ALA A 112 22.36 8.88 10.08
N ASN A 113 21.36 8.97 10.95
CA ASN A 113 20.76 7.80 11.61
C ASN A 113 19.23 7.94 11.62
N ALA A 114 18.54 6.97 11.00
CA ALA A 114 17.08 6.95 10.92
C ALA A 114 16.42 6.67 12.28
N ASN A 115 17.10 5.96 13.17
CA ASN A 115 16.53 5.39 14.40
C ASN A 115 16.75 6.28 15.63
N VAL A 116 17.43 7.41 15.44
CA VAL A 116 17.65 8.42 16.47
C VAL A 116 16.92 9.70 16.07
N ALA A 117 16.16 10.26 16.99
CA ALA A 117 15.45 11.52 16.76
C ALA A 117 16.43 12.61 16.31
N ASN A 118 16.05 13.39 15.31
CA ASN A 118 16.82 14.52 14.77
C ASN A 118 18.27 14.19 14.34
N ALA A 119 18.54 12.94 13.96
CA ALA A 119 19.88 12.52 13.55
C ALA A 119 20.03 12.31 12.03
N ARG A 120 19.00 12.65 11.23
CA ARG A 120 19.14 12.79 9.78
C ARG A 120 19.81 14.12 9.42
N LYS A 121 20.38 14.20 8.22
CA LYS A 121 21.16 15.36 7.80
C LYS A 121 20.86 15.73 6.37
N MET A 122 20.28 16.91 6.16
CA MET A 122 20.31 17.56 4.85
C MET A 122 21.70 18.09 4.58
N THR A 123 22.21 17.93 3.36
CA THR A 123 23.52 18.43 2.94
C THR A 123 23.38 19.60 1.98
N GLY A 124 24.30 20.55 2.05
CA GLY A 124 24.32 21.73 1.21
C GLY A 124 25.69 22.42 1.19
N PRO A 125 25.79 23.62 0.64
CA PRO A 125 27.04 24.34 0.51
C PRO A 125 27.72 24.62 1.84
N GLY A 126 28.75 23.85 2.16
CA GLY A 126 29.60 24.10 3.33
C GLY A 126 29.05 23.60 4.66
N GLY A 127 28.07 22.69 4.66
CA GLY A 127 27.58 22.16 5.94
C GLY A 127 26.38 21.23 5.83
N THR A 128 25.81 21.01 7.00
CA THR A 128 24.61 20.14 7.14
C THR A 128 23.58 20.82 8.04
N VAL A 129 22.31 20.48 7.82
CA VAL A 129 21.18 20.79 8.71
C VAL A 129 20.65 19.47 9.25
N THR A 130 20.63 19.33 10.58
CA THR A 130 20.07 18.14 11.22
C THR A 130 18.54 18.26 11.26
N TYR A 131 17.85 17.10 11.08
CA TYR A 131 16.40 17.04 11.10
C TYR A 131 15.90 15.66 11.55
N GLY A 132 14.64 15.58 11.93
CA GLY A 132 13.95 14.33 12.22
C GLY A 132 12.74 14.11 11.35
N LEU A 133 12.34 12.84 11.19
CA LEU A 133 11.05 12.42 10.64
C LEU A 133 10.31 11.60 11.67
N PHE A 134 9.01 11.86 11.81
CA PHE A 134 8.18 11.32 12.87
C PHE A 134 6.85 10.79 12.34
N GLN A 135 6.26 9.87 13.08
CA GLN A 135 4.95 9.29 12.80
C GLN A 135 3.79 10.15 13.30
N ASN A 136 4.07 11.13 14.17
CA ASN A 136 3.08 12.01 14.77
C ASN A 136 3.53 13.48 14.79
N SER A 137 2.56 14.39 14.78
CA SER A 137 2.81 15.84 14.78
C SER A 137 3.41 16.39 16.08
N ALA A 138 3.38 15.61 17.16
CA ALA A 138 4.02 15.98 18.42
C ALA A 138 5.53 15.62 18.46
N HIS A 139 6.08 15.02 17.39
CA HIS A 139 7.48 14.61 17.24
C HIS A 139 8.00 13.70 18.35
N THR A 140 7.11 12.86 18.93
CA THR A 140 7.46 11.95 20.04
C THR A 140 7.77 10.54 19.57
N VAL A 141 7.37 10.15 18.35
CA VAL A 141 7.56 8.83 17.77
C VAL A 141 8.45 8.95 16.52
N PRO A 142 9.77 8.78 16.63
CA PRO A 142 10.68 8.80 15.49
C PRO A 142 10.29 7.75 14.45
N TRP A 143 10.44 8.08 13.18
CA TRP A 143 10.17 7.16 12.09
C TRP A 143 11.47 6.75 11.38
N GLY A 144 11.91 5.53 11.62
CA GLY A 144 13.17 4.97 11.13
C GLY A 144 12.98 3.67 10.36
N ASP A 145 14.03 2.85 10.37
CA ASP A 145 14.11 1.57 9.66
C ASP A 145 14.33 0.36 10.57
N ASN A 146 14.39 0.57 11.90
CA ASN A 146 14.47 -0.53 12.87
C ASN A 146 13.08 -1.17 13.04
N ILE A 147 12.92 -2.36 12.45
CA ILE A 147 11.63 -3.07 12.38
C ILE A 147 11.08 -3.34 13.78
N GLY A 148 9.82 -2.97 13.98
CA GLY A 148 9.10 -3.15 15.23
C GLY A 148 9.45 -2.14 16.34
N VAL A 149 10.42 -1.23 16.10
CA VAL A 149 10.83 -0.20 17.05
C VAL A 149 10.53 1.20 16.52
N THR A 150 11.07 1.54 15.35
CA THR A 150 10.90 2.87 14.74
C THR A 150 10.12 2.84 13.44
N THR A 151 9.74 1.67 12.95
CA THR A 151 8.90 1.51 11.76
C THR A 151 7.42 1.64 12.10
N MET A 152 6.61 2.07 11.13
CA MET A 152 5.15 2.11 11.25
C MET A 152 4.55 0.79 10.77
N ALA A 153 3.82 0.08 11.65
CA ALA A 153 3.05 -1.10 11.28
C ALA A 153 1.61 -0.71 10.89
N SER A 154 1.06 -1.37 9.89
CA SER A 154 -0.31 -1.16 9.41
C SER A 154 -0.87 -2.43 8.77
N THR A 155 -2.12 -2.35 8.31
CA THR A 155 -2.78 -3.44 7.59
C THR A 155 -3.49 -2.87 6.35
N GLY A 156 -3.31 -3.51 5.22
CA GLY A 156 -3.95 -3.16 3.97
C GLY A 156 -5.48 -3.24 4.05
N THR A 157 -6.15 -2.28 3.45
CA THR A 157 -7.62 -2.19 3.40
C THR A 157 -8.17 -2.49 2.00
N GLY A 158 -7.30 -2.63 0.99
CA GLY A 158 -7.67 -2.65 -0.43
C GLY A 158 -7.87 -1.26 -1.02
N LEU A 159 -7.89 -0.23 -0.19
CA LEU A 159 -8.06 1.17 -0.59
C LEU A 159 -6.79 1.97 -0.33
N THR A 160 -6.68 3.10 -1.00
CA THR A 160 -5.58 4.04 -0.78
C THR A 160 -5.69 4.68 0.61
N THR A 161 -4.60 4.63 1.36
CA THR A 161 -4.44 5.28 2.66
C THR A 161 -3.36 6.34 2.56
N ASN A 162 -3.66 7.56 3.02
CA ASN A 162 -2.69 8.63 3.15
C ASN A 162 -2.00 8.52 4.51
N VAL A 163 -0.68 8.58 4.47
CA VAL A 163 0.18 8.43 5.66
C VAL A 163 1.07 9.67 5.76
N PRO A 164 0.77 10.59 6.68
CA PRO A 164 1.55 11.82 6.85
C PRO A 164 2.94 11.51 7.42
N VAL A 165 3.93 12.26 6.94
CA VAL A 165 5.31 12.25 7.43
C VAL A 165 5.57 13.60 8.08
N TYR A 166 5.83 13.62 9.39
CA TYR A 166 6.08 14.86 10.11
C TYR A 166 7.58 15.10 10.20
N GLY A 167 8.02 16.19 9.58
CA GLY A 167 9.40 16.66 9.60
C GLY A 167 9.62 17.72 10.67
N TYR A 168 10.78 17.71 11.30
CA TYR A 168 11.16 18.62 12.34
C TYR A 168 12.65 18.97 12.23
N VAL A 169 12.95 20.27 12.22
CA VAL A 169 14.31 20.80 12.30
C VAL A 169 14.43 21.50 13.65
N PRO A 170 15.25 20.97 14.61
CA PRO A 170 15.45 21.63 15.89
C PRO A 170 16.28 22.91 15.72
N ALA A 171 16.16 23.83 16.68
CA ALA A 171 17.05 24.96 16.80
C ALA A 171 18.50 24.51 16.80
N GLN A 172 19.33 25.06 15.94
CA GLN A 172 20.72 24.66 15.73
C GLN A 172 21.58 25.79 15.16
N PRO A 173 22.92 25.70 15.21
CA PRO A 173 23.78 26.66 14.53
C PRO A 173 23.44 26.77 13.07
N THR A 174 23.27 28.00 12.58
CA THR A 174 22.91 28.26 11.18
C THR A 174 24.11 28.02 10.27
N PRO A 175 24.02 27.11 9.31
CA PRO A 175 25.08 26.88 8.35
C PRO A 175 25.15 28.00 7.30
N PRO A 176 26.16 28.04 6.43
CA PRO A 176 26.24 29.03 5.33
C PRO A 176 24.97 29.07 4.49
N PRO A 177 24.61 30.23 3.92
CA PRO A 177 23.44 30.35 3.04
C PRO A 177 23.50 29.37 1.86
N GLY A 178 22.38 28.75 1.51
CA GLY A 178 22.28 27.83 0.40
C GLY A 178 21.06 26.89 0.52
N THR A 179 20.91 26.01 -0.47
CA THR A 179 19.89 24.97 -0.44
C THR A 179 20.46 23.72 0.23
N TYR A 180 19.72 23.23 1.21
CA TYR A 180 20.03 21.99 1.94
C TYR A 180 18.96 20.97 1.62
N SER A 181 19.38 19.78 1.18
CA SER A 181 18.46 18.69 0.80
C SER A 181 18.97 17.34 1.24
N ASP A 182 18.06 16.40 1.37
CA ASP A 182 18.32 14.99 1.60
C ASP A 182 17.36 14.13 0.80
N THR A 183 17.73 12.87 0.54
CA THR A 183 16.87 11.89 -0.10
C THR A 183 16.73 10.69 0.83
N VAL A 184 15.52 10.46 1.30
CA VAL A 184 15.17 9.36 2.21
C VAL A 184 14.47 8.26 1.41
N VAL A 185 14.97 7.02 1.53
CA VAL A 185 14.34 5.85 0.92
C VAL A 185 13.16 5.43 1.80
N VAL A 186 11.99 5.30 1.20
CA VAL A 186 10.78 4.74 1.83
C VAL A 186 10.64 3.30 1.38
N THR A 187 10.47 2.37 2.33
CA THR A 187 10.29 0.94 2.04
C THR A 187 8.99 0.44 2.67
N VAL A 188 8.20 -0.30 1.89
CA VAL A 188 7.03 -1.04 2.38
C VAL A 188 7.35 -2.52 2.32
N THR A 189 7.28 -3.19 3.47
CA THR A 189 7.46 -4.64 3.61
C THR A 189 6.12 -5.28 3.94
N TYR A 190 5.72 -6.38 3.23
CA TYR A 190 4.42 -7.04 3.34
C TYR A 190 4.46 -8.54 3.05
#